data_cc222fd0cd0aa94ace3771f3210138a4
#
_entry.id   cc222fd0cd0aa94ace3771f3210138a4
#
_cell.length_a   1.000
_cell.length_b   1.000
_cell.length_c   1.000
_cell.angle_alpha   90.00
_cell.angle_beta   90.00
_cell.angle_gamma   90.00
#
_symmetry.space_group_name_H-M   'P 1'
#
loop_
_entity.id
_entity.type
_entity.pdbx_description
1 polymer ?
#
loop_
_entity_poly.entity_id
_entity_poly.type
_entity_poly.pdbx_seq_one_letter_code
_entity_poly.pdbx_strand_id
1 'polypeptide(L)'
;MMKTMTNDLEKLTNSAKERGRPFRVLIVDDESWVRDVFKDFSDITRAFDIDLASSGTEAISLVEDNAYDLITMDLIMPEMSGLDALVEIKKRSPRVPVMVITGNATDRLVIQAGVQGACRVMYKPILLEEFIAEVAATLA
;
A
#
# COMPACT_ATOMS: atom_id res chain seq x y z
N MET A 1 15.79 15.38 -4.93
CA MET A 1 14.61 14.81 -4.23
C MET A 1 13.33 15.14 -4.95
N MET A 2 12.91 16.38 -5.01
CA MET A 2 11.70 16.79 -5.75
C MET A 2 11.71 16.34 -7.22
N LYS A 3 12.85 16.45 -7.88
CA LYS A 3 13.02 16.06 -9.28
C LYS A 3 12.82 14.54 -9.48
N THR A 4 13.34 13.72 -8.57
CA THR A 4 13.20 12.26 -8.62
C THR A 4 11.74 11.86 -8.41
N MET A 5 11.06 12.45 -7.43
CA MET A 5 9.63 12.21 -7.19
C MET A 5 8.79 12.60 -8.41
N THR A 6 9.08 13.72 -9.05
CA THR A 6 8.40 14.16 -10.28
C THR A 6 8.58 13.14 -11.39
N ASN A 7 9.79 12.61 -11.57
CA ASN A 7 10.06 11.58 -12.59
C ASN A 7 9.30 10.29 -12.30
N ASP A 8 9.25 9.86 -11.04
CA ASP A 8 8.50 8.66 -10.64
C ASP A 8 7.00 8.83 -10.85
N LEU A 9 6.45 10.01 -10.53
CA LEU A 9 5.05 10.32 -10.79
C LEU A 9 4.74 10.32 -12.28
N GLU A 10 5.63 10.84 -13.11
CA GLU A 10 5.46 10.82 -14.56
C GLU A 10 5.45 9.39 -15.10
N LYS A 11 6.34 8.54 -14.62
CA LYS A 11 6.36 7.11 -14.99
C LYS A 11 5.03 6.43 -14.64
N LEU A 12 4.55 6.66 -13.44
CA LEU A 12 3.27 6.08 -12.97
C LEU A 12 2.10 6.62 -13.78
N THR A 13 2.07 7.92 -14.04
CA THR A 13 1.01 8.55 -14.85
C THR A 13 1.02 7.99 -16.27
N ASN A 14 2.19 7.84 -16.87
CA ASN A 14 2.31 7.30 -18.22
C ASN A 14 1.89 5.82 -18.27
N SER A 15 2.29 5.02 -17.27
CA SER A 15 1.87 3.62 -17.17
C SER A 15 0.35 3.51 -17.01
N ALA A 16 -0.27 4.37 -16.20
CA ALA A 16 -1.72 4.39 -16.05
C ALA A 16 -2.43 4.76 -17.36
N LYS A 17 -1.91 5.72 -18.11
CA LYS A 17 -2.44 6.10 -19.43
C LYS A 17 -2.34 4.96 -20.43
N GLU A 18 -1.19 4.27 -20.47
CA GLU A 18 -0.97 3.14 -21.38
C GLU A 18 -1.91 1.99 -21.10
N ARG A 19 -2.19 1.71 -19.84
CA ARG A 19 -3.14 0.64 -19.45
C ARG A 19 -4.61 1.08 -19.53
N GLY A 20 -4.87 2.38 -19.70
CA GLY A 20 -6.21 2.94 -19.86
C GLY A 20 -6.99 3.13 -18.56
N ARG A 21 -6.33 3.04 -17.40
CA ARG A 21 -6.98 3.24 -16.09
C ARG A 21 -5.95 3.55 -15.01
N PRO A 22 -6.35 4.25 -13.92
CA PRO A 22 -5.49 4.46 -12.76
C PRO A 22 -5.11 3.13 -12.08
N PHE A 23 -4.01 3.14 -11.35
CA PHE A 23 -3.68 2.04 -10.45
C PHE A 23 -4.60 2.08 -9.24
N ARG A 24 -5.21 0.95 -8.92
CA ARG A 24 -6.04 0.82 -7.74
C ARG A 24 -5.19 0.40 -6.55
N VAL A 25 -5.19 1.22 -5.52
CA VAL A 25 -4.36 1.01 -4.32
C VAL A 25 -5.25 0.97 -3.08
N LEU A 26 -5.07 -0.05 -2.25
CA LEU A 26 -5.73 -0.14 -0.95
C LEU A 26 -4.73 0.21 0.15
N ILE A 27 -5.05 1.21 0.95
CA ILE A 27 -4.24 1.63 2.10
C ILE A 27 -4.91 1.12 3.37
N VAL A 28 -4.24 0.23 4.09
CA VAL A 28 -4.76 -0.36 5.34
C VAL A 28 -3.96 0.17 6.52
N ASP A 29 -4.58 1.02 7.32
CA ASP A 29 -3.96 1.62 8.49
C ASP A 29 -5.05 2.11 9.45
N ASP A 30 -4.92 1.81 10.73
CA ASP A 30 -5.90 2.23 11.74
C ASP A 30 -5.75 3.70 12.16
N GLU A 31 -4.62 4.33 11.83
CA GLU A 31 -4.37 5.75 12.13
C GLU A 31 -5.00 6.66 11.07
N SER A 32 -5.97 7.47 11.48
CA SER A 32 -6.70 8.33 10.56
C SER A 32 -5.80 9.33 9.83
N TRP A 33 -4.77 9.86 10.50
CA TRP A 33 -3.86 10.82 9.88
C TRP A 33 -3.08 10.22 8.71
N VAL A 34 -2.74 8.94 8.78
CA VAL A 34 -2.07 8.22 7.68
C VAL A 34 -3.02 8.10 6.50
N ARG A 35 -4.26 7.69 6.75
CA ARG A 35 -5.27 7.58 5.70
C ARG A 35 -5.54 8.93 5.04
N ASP A 36 -5.61 10.00 5.83
CA ASP A 36 -5.84 11.36 5.31
C ASP A 36 -4.71 11.83 4.39
N VAL A 37 -3.46 11.54 4.74
CA VAL A 37 -2.30 11.87 3.89
C VAL A 37 -2.41 11.20 2.52
N PHE A 38 -2.74 9.91 2.49
CA PHE A 38 -2.89 9.19 1.23
C PHE A 38 -4.11 9.64 0.42
N LYS A 39 -5.19 9.98 1.09
CA LYS A 39 -6.36 10.54 0.43
C LYS A 39 -6.04 11.87 -0.25
N ASP A 40 -5.38 12.77 0.48
CA ASP A 40 -4.95 14.05 -0.08
C ASP A 40 -4.02 13.84 -1.28
N PHE A 41 -3.13 12.87 -1.18
CA PHE A 41 -2.25 12.52 -2.29
C PHE A 41 -3.03 12.03 -3.51
N SER A 42 -4.05 11.21 -3.32
CA SER A 42 -4.86 10.72 -4.43
C SER A 42 -5.59 11.83 -5.17
N ASP A 43 -5.90 12.94 -4.47
CA ASP A 43 -6.55 14.10 -5.08
C ASP A 43 -5.60 14.94 -5.94
N ILE A 44 -4.29 14.78 -5.76
CA ILE A 44 -3.27 15.53 -6.49
C ILE A 44 -2.88 14.86 -7.80
N THR A 45 -2.92 13.54 -7.86
CA THR A 45 -2.49 12.78 -9.03
C THR A 45 -3.63 11.94 -9.61
N ARG A 46 -3.61 11.77 -10.93
CA ARG A 46 -4.55 10.90 -11.64
C ARG A 46 -4.02 9.48 -11.85
N ALA A 47 -2.81 9.21 -11.36
CA ALA A 47 -2.22 7.89 -11.49
C ALA A 47 -2.87 6.84 -10.58
N PHE A 48 -3.50 7.26 -9.50
CA PHE A 48 -4.04 6.38 -8.47
C PHE A 48 -5.52 6.60 -8.22
N ASP A 49 -6.19 5.48 -7.93
CA ASP A 49 -7.53 5.41 -7.36
C ASP A 49 -7.37 4.69 -6.02
N ILE A 50 -7.52 5.40 -4.90
CA ILE A 50 -7.17 4.91 -3.57
C ILE A 50 -8.41 4.60 -2.75
N ASP A 51 -8.49 3.36 -2.24
CA ASP A 51 -9.44 2.97 -1.21
C ASP A 51 -8.72 2.90 0.13
N LEU A 52 -9.43 3.19 1.21
CA LEU A 52 -8.89 3.21 2.56
C LEU A 52 -9.60 2.18 3.43
N ALA A 53 -8.83 1.43 4.22
CA ALA A 53 -9.35 0.52 5.23
C ALA A 53 -8.74 0.86 6.59
N SER A 54 -9.54 0.85 7.64
CA SER A 54 -9.10 1.15 8.99
C SER A 54 -8.80 -0.09 9.83
N SER A 55 -8.99 -1.27 9.27
CA SER A 55 -8.75 -2.54 9.96
C SER A 55 -8.45 -3.66 8.97
N GLY A 56 -7.88 -4.75 9.49
CA GLY A 56 -7.65 -5.95 8.69
C GLY A 56 -8.93 -6.58 8.18
N THR A 57 -9.98 -6.60 9.00
CA THR A 57 -11.28 -7.14 8.61
C THR A 57 -11.90 -6.36 7.45
N GLU A 58 -11.86 -5.03 7.51
CA GLU A 58 -12.34 -4.18 6.42
C GLU A 58 -11.52 -4.40 5.15
N ALA A 59 -10.20 -4.51 5.29
CA ALA A 59 -9.30 -4.77 4.15
C ALA A 59 -9.63 -6.09 3.46
N ILE A 60 -9.86 -7.16 4.21
CA ILE A 60 -10.23 -8.47 3.67
C ILE A 60 -11.55 -8.37 2.89
N SER A 61 -12.53 -7.70 3.45
CA SER A 61 -13.82 -7.49 2.79
C SER A 61 -13.67 -6.74 1.46
N LEU A 62 -12.86 -5.69 1.45
CA LEU A 62 -12.60 -4.92 0.22
C LEU A 62 -11.88 -5.74 -0.85
N VAL A 63 -10.93 -6.57 -0.44
CA VAL A 63 -10.17 -7.43 -1.37
C VAL A 63 -11.08 -8.52 -1.98
N GLU A 64 -12.09 -8.99 -1.26
CA GLU A 64 -13.06 -9.95 -1.80
C GLU A 64 -13.88 -9.35 -2.94
N ASP A 65 -14.20 -8.07 -2.86
CA ASP A 65 -15.08 -7.39 -3.81
C ASP A 65 -14.36 -6.56 -4.88
N ASN A 66 -13.05 -6.34 -4.74
CA ASN A 66 -12.29 -5.46 -5.63
C ASN A 66 -10.94 -6.07 -6.00
N ALA A 67 -10.49 -5.77 -7.20
CA ALA A 67 -9.13 -6.08 -7.64
C ALA A 67 -8.22 -4.86 -7.42
N TYR A 68 -7.15 -5.04 -6.67
CA TYR A 68 -6.16 -4.00 -6.41
C TYR A 68 -4.85 -4.29 -7.13
N ASP A 69 -4.16 -3.22 -7.52
CA ASP A 69 -2.82 -3.30 -8.11
C ASP A 69 -1.73 -3.30 -7.03
N LEU A 70 -2.05 -2.72 -5.87
CA LEU A 70 -1.14 -2.63 -4.73
C LEU A 70 -1.94 -2.51 -3.44
N ILE A 71 -1.44 -3.12 -2.37
CA ILE A 71 -1.99 -2.96 -1.03
C ILE A 71 -0.86 -2.53 -0.11
N THR A 72 -1.10 -1.53 0.73
CA THR A 72 -0.20 -1.20 1.83
C THR A 72 -0.82 -1.65 3.14
N MET A 73 -0.01 -2.22 4.04
CA MET A 73 -0.49 -2.85 5.27
C MET A 73 0.34 -2.42 6.46
N ASP A 74 -0.30 -1.88 7.48
CA ASP A 74 0.32 -1.69 8.79
C ASP A 74 0.26 -3.01 9.57
N LEU A 75 1.39 -3.43 10.14
CA LEU A 75 1.45 -4.66 10.93
C LEU A 75 0.83 -4.52 12.31
N ILE A 76 0.83 -3.31 12.88
CA ILE A 76 0.36 -3.06 14.23
C ILE A 76 -1.00 -2.37 14.19
N MET A 77 -2.04 -3.15 14.37
CA MET A 77 -3.42 -2.66 14.41
C MET A 77 -4.18 -3.36 15.52
N PRO A 78 -5.20 -2.70 16.13
CA PRO A 78 -6.07 -3.35 17.10
C PRO A 78 -6.88 -4.50 16.45
N GLU A 79 -7.33 -5.44 17.26
CA GLU A 79 -8.15 -6.60 16.88
C GLU A 79 -7.41 -7.61 16.01
N MET A 80 -7.31 -7.37 14.70
CA MET A 80 -6.58 -8.24 13.80
C MET A 80 -5.23 -7.62 13.45
N SER A 81 -4.13 -8.35 13.66
CA SER A 81 -2.80 -7.87 13.28
C SER A 81 -2.69 -7.76 11.75
N GLY A 82 -1.82 -6.86 11.30
CA GLY A 82 -1.54 -6.73 9.87
C GLY A 82 -0.95 -8.00 9.27
N LEU A 83 -0.19 -8.78 10.06
CA LEU A 83 0.33 -10.07 9.61
C LEU A 83 -0.79 -11.05 9.30
N ASP A 84 -1.79 -11.18 10.18
CA ASP A 84 -2.94 -12.05 9.95
C ASP A 84 -3.75 -11.59 8.75
N ALA A 85 -3.95 -10.29 8.60
CA ALA A 85 -4.61 -9.72 7.43
C ALA A 85 -3.85 -10.01 6.13
N LEU A 86 -2.52 -9.87 6.16
CA LEU A 86 -1.65 -10.19 5.02
C LEU A 86 -1.83 -11.65 4.57
N VAL A 87 -1.82 -12.58 5.51
CA VAL A 87 -2.01 -14.00 5.21
C VAL A 87 -3.35 -14.22 4.51
N GLU A 88 -4.43 -13.66 5.06
CA GLU A 88 -5.76 -13.81 4.49
C GLU A 88 -5.91 -13.14 3.12
N ILE A 89 -5.31 -11.98 2.94
CA ILE A 89 -5.32 -11.27 1.66
C ILE A 89 -4.57 -12.07 0.60
N LYS A 90 -3.42 -12.65 0.93
CA LYS A 90 -2.63 -13.45 -0.01
C LYS A 90 -3.33 -14.74 -0.43
N LYS A 91 -4.19 -15.30 0.42
CA LYS A 91 -5.04 -16.44 0.03
C LYS A 91 -6.07 -16.06 -1.03
N ARG A 92 -6.63 -14.85 -0.95
CA ARG A 92 -7.67 -14.36 -1.87
C ARG A 92 -7.11 -13.72 -3.12
N SER A 93 -5.97 -13.06 -3.01
CA SER A 93 -5.30 -12.35 -4.09
C SER A 93 -3.79 -12.65 -4.06
N PRO A 94 -3.37 -13.86 -4.47
CA PRO A 94 -1.98 -14.28 -4.31
C PRO A 94 -0.98 -13.47 -5.14
N ARG A 95 -1.43 -12.77 -6.16
CA ARG A 95 -0.54 -11.99 -7.05
C ARG A 95 -0.43 -10.52 -6.69
N VAL A 96 -1.30 -10.00 -5.83
CA VAL A 96 -1.25 -8.58 -5.49
C VAL A 96 0.00 -8.28 -4.66
N PRO A 97 0.82 -7.29 -5.03
CA PRO A 97 1.93 -6.88 -4.19
C PRO A 97 1.39 -6.20 -2.92
N VAL A 98 1.93 -6.60 -1.77
CA VAL A 98 1.60 -5.99 -0.48
C VAL A 98 2.87 -5.37 0.09
N MET A 99 2.85 -4.06 0.28
CA MET A 99 3.90 -3.31 0.96
C MET A 99 3.51 -3.14 2.42
N VAL A 100 4.42 -3.47 3.31
CA VAL A 100 4.23 -3.21 4.74
C VAL A 100 4.73 -1.81 5.06
N ILE A 101 3.91 -1.05 5.78
CA ILE A 101 4.24 0.31 6.25
C ILE A 101 3.92 0.35 7.74
N THR A 102 4.96 0.31 8.59
CA THR A 102 4.75 0.11 10.03
C THR A 102 5.68 0.98 10.87
N GLY A 103 5.26 1.33 12.09
CA GLY A 103 6.03 2.16 13.02
C GLY A 103 6.84 1.36 14.04
N ASN A 104 6.19 0.49 14.77
CA ASN A 104 6.75 -0.16 15.95
C ASN A 104 6.79 -1.69 15.87
N ALA A 105 6.86 -2.25 14.68
CA ALA A 105 6.96 -3.70 14.53
C ALA A 105 8.32 -4.21 14.96
N THR A 106 8.35 -5.38 15.60
CA THR A 106 9.59 -6.06 15.95
C THR A 106 10.26 -6.62 14.70
N ASP A 107 11.57 -6.86 14.76
CA ASP A 107 12.30 -7.50 13.67
C ASP A 107 11.69 -8.85 13.30
N ARG A 108 11.28 -9.63 14.30
CA ARG A 108 10.63 -10.92 14.08
C ARG A 108 9.35 -10.78 13.26
N LEU A 109 8.51 -9.80 13.60
CA LEU A 109 7.25 -9.55 12.88
C LEU A 109 7.51 -9.14 11.44
N VAL A 110 8.50 -8.29 11.20
CA VAL A 110 8.91 -7.86 9.86
C VAL A 110 9.39 -9.06 9.03
N ILE A 111 10.21 -9.94 9.62
CA ILE A 111 10.68 -11.15 8.95
C ILE A 111 9.51 -12.06 8.61
N GLN A 112 8.57 -12.24 9.52
CA GLN A 112 7.37 -13.06 9.27
C GLN A 112 6.51 -12.47 8.13
N ALA A 113 6.38 -11.17 8.08
CA ALA A 113 5.65 -10.51 6.99
C ALA A 113 6.31 -10.79 5.62
N GLY A 114 7.64 -10.73 5.55
CA GLY A 114 8.38 -11.09 4.35
C GLY A 114 8.15 -12.54 3.94
N VAL A 115 8.19 -13.47 4.89
CA VAL A 115 7.92 -14.91 4.65
C VAL A 115 6.50 -15.10 4.12
N GLN A 116 5.53 -14.32 4.60
CA GLN A 116 4.13 -14.41 4.18
C GLN A 116 3.83 -13.64 2.88
N GLY A 117 4.85 -13.07 2.25
CA GLY A 117 4.72 -12.52 0.92
C GLY A 117 4.69 -11.00 0.81
N ALA A 118 5.01 -10.26 1.86
CA ALA A 118 5.21 -8.81 1.74
C ALA A 118 6.39 -8.53 0.80
N CYS A 119 6.18 -7.65 -0.19
CA CYS A 119 7.21 -7.37 -1.19
C CYS A 119 8.19 -6.28 -0.77
N ARG A 120 7.79 -5.41 0.16
CA ARG A 120 8.60 -4.31 0.70
C ARG A 120 8.18 -4.03 2.13
N VAL A 121 9.11 -3.51 2.92
CA VAL A 121 8.82 -3.00 4.26
C VAL A 121 9.35 -1.57 4.35
N MET A 122 8.48 -0.66 4.74
CA MET A 122 8.80 0.74 4.96
C MET A 122 8.41 1.12 6.39
N TYR A 123 9.10 2.08 6.96
CA TYR A 123 8.91 2.48 8.36
C TYR A 123 8.32 3.89 8.46
N LYS A 124 7.38 4.05 9.39
CA LYS A 124 6.82 5.36 9.71
C LYS A 124 7.83 6.22 10.47
N PRO A 125 7.85 7.54 10.28
CA PRO A 125 6.99 8.32 9.39
C PRO A 125 7.37 8.14 7.93
N ILE A 126 6.36 8.01 7.06
CA ILE A 126 6.60 7.82 5.64
C ILE A 126 6.86 9.15 4.96
N LEU A 127 7.94 9.22 4.20
CA LEU A 127 8.18 10.33 3.29
C LEU A 127 7.47 10.02 1.96
N LEU A 128 6.73 10.99 1.45
CA LEU A 128 5.94 10.81 0.24
C LEU A 128 6.82 10.41 -0.95
N GLU A 129 7.99 11.03 -1.09
CA GLU A 129 8.94 10.69 -2.15
C GLU A 129 9.43 9.25 -2.06
N GLU A 130 9.66 8.73 -0.85
CA GLU A 130 10.05 7.34 -0.62
C GLU A 130 8.93 6.38 -1.03
N PHE A 131 7.69 6.69 -0.63
CA PHE A 131 6.52 5.92 -1.03
C PHE A 131 6.37 5.88 -2.55
N ILE A 132 6.46 7.02 -3.21
CA ILE A 132 6.33 7.12 -4.67
C ILE A 132 7.42 6.33 -5.39
N ALA A 133 8.66 6.40 -4.90
CA ALA A 133 9.77 5.64 -5.48
C ALA A 133 9.52 4.13 -5.40
N GLU A 134 9.04 3.63 -4.26
CA GLU A 134 8.74 2.22 -4.09
C GLU A 134 7.54 1.77 -4.93
N VAL A 135 6.51 2.60 -5.04
CA VAL A 135 5.35 2.32 -5.89
C VAL A 135 5.76 2.28 -7.36
N ALA A 136 6.56 3.23 -7.81
CA ALA A 136 7.05 3.25 -9.19
C ALA A 136 7.92 2.02 -9.50
N ALA A 137 8.77 1.61 -8.57
CA ALA A 137 9.59 0.40 -8.72
C ALA A 137 8.73 -0.88 -8.80
N THR A 138 7.55 -0.87 -8.19
CA THR A 138 6.66 -2.04 -8.15
C THR A 138 5.69 -2.07 -9.33
N LEU A 139 5.14 -0.94 -9.72
CA LEU A 139 4.02 -0.85 -10.69
C LEU A 139 4.40 -0.30 -12.06
N ALA A 140 5.43 0.51 -12.15
CA ALA A 140 5.78 1.17 -13.42
C ALA A 140 6.87 0.44 -14.22
#